data_ba93299e13d2daa70f27ddfa77085601
#
_entry.id   ba93299e13d2daa70f27ddfa77085601
#
_cell.length_a   1.000
_cell.length_b   1.000
_cell.length_c   1.000
_cell.angle_alpha   90.00
_cell.angle_beta   90.00
_cell.angle_gamma   90.00
#
_symmetry.space_group_name_H-M   'P 1'
#
loop_
_entity.id
_entity.type
_entity.pdbx_description
1 polymer ?
#
loop_
_entity_poly.entity_id
_entity_poly.type
_entity_poly.pdbx_seq_one_letter_code
_entity_poly.pdbx_strand_id
1 'polypeptide(L)'
;MSDVYVIAEAAQGYAPIIRSKPSLEIGILLVRAAASAGADAVKFQIIFVDELAEPGYEHYVLFKNLEMSTKEWMILREEARRLSIEFHADIFGLKSLDIAKNIRVDGIKIHSTSFFDEDLFKNALHLKKPIYISIGGIEFNELTDFITSNNLEEINAKIIL
;
A
#
# COMPACT_ATOMS: atom_id res chain seq x y z
N MET A 1 -27.07 3.18 11.30
CA MET A 1 -26.29 3.79 10.21
C MET A 1 -25.10 2.88 10.02
N SER A 2 -24.77 2.48 8.80
CA SER A 2 -23.52 1.77 8.56
C SER A 2 -22.38 2.75 8.83
N ASP A 3 -21.48 2.39 9.74
CA ASP A 3 -20.31 3.22 10.02
C ASP A 3 -19.45 3.28 8.75
N VAL A 4 -19.01 4.49 8.41
CA VAL A 4 -18.08 4.70 7.29
C VAL A 4 -16.69 4.27 7.74
N TYR A 5 -16.07 3.36 7.00
CA TYR A 5 -14.69 2.95 7.27
C TYR A 5 -13.70 3.99 6.68
N VAL A 6 -12.91 4.59 7.53
CA VAL A 6 -12.01 5.70 7.18
C VAL A 6 -10.55 5.24 7.16
N ILE A 7 -9.91 5.35 5.99
CA ILE A 7 -8.47 5.08 5.81
C ILE A 7 -7.72 6.40 5.73
N ALA A 8 -6.85 6.66 6.70
CA ALA A 8 -5.95 7.82 6.64
C ALA A 8 -4.80 7.53 5.66
N GLU A 9 -4.71 8.31 4.59
CA GLU A 9 -3.65 8.19 3.59
C GLU A 9 -2.37 8.89 4.07
N ALA A 10 -1.41 8.14 4.57
CA ALA A 10 -0.09 8.64 4.92
C ALA A 10 0.88 8.65 3.73
N ALA A 11 0.64 7.78 2.73
CA ALA A 11 1.42 7.69 1.50
C ALA A 11 2.94 7.71 1.74
N GLN A 12 3.62 8.73 1.18
CA GLN A 12 5.04 9.02 1.35
C GLN A 12 5.29 10.14 2.37
N GLY A 13 4.30 10.48 3.20
CA GLY A 13 4.40 11.58 4.17
C GLY A 13 5.51 11.42 5.22
N TYR A 14 6.09 10.23 5.32
CA TYR A 14 7.29 9.97 6.11
C TYR A 14 8.58 10.45 5.44
N ALA A 15 8.52 10.89 4.17
CA ALA A 15 9.66 11.46 3.48
C ALA A 15 10.17 12.71 4.19
N PRO A 16 11.45 12.82 4.52
CA PRO A 16 11.97 14.01 5.13
C PRO A 16 11.98 15.16 4.14
N ILE A 17 11.55 16.33 4.57
CA ILE A 17 11.53 17.57 3.77
C ILE A 17 12.95 17.98 3.35
N ILE A 18 13.97 17.52 4.05
CA ILE A 18 15.39 17.85 3.80
C ILE A 18 16.18 16.56 3.60
N ARG A 19 16.41 16.17 2.34
CA ARG A 19 17.45 15.26 1.76
C ARG A 19 18.05 14.16 2.66
N SER A 20 17.40 13.68 3.67
CA SER A 20 17.86 12.58 4.53
C SER A 20 16.94 11.38 4.42
N LYS A 21 17.39 10.23 4.87
CA LYS A 21 16.66 8.95 4.85
C LYS A 21 15.22 9.10 5.36
N PRO A 22 14.29 8.24 4.90
CA PRO A 22 12.94 8.18 5.45
C PRO A 22 13.01 8.15 6.98
N SER A 23 12.23 8.99 7.62
CA SER A 23 12.26 9.06 9.07
C SER A 23 11.24 8.10 9.65
N LEU A 24 11.69 7.03 10.25
CA LEU A 24 10.86 6.13 11.04
C LEU A 24 10.05 6.89 12.11
N GLU A 25 10.66 7.92 12.70
CA GLU A 25 10.00 8.75 13.70
C GLU A 25 8.81 9.52 13.12
N ILE A 26 8.94 10.07 11.90
CA ILE A 26 7.83 10.73 11.20
C ILE A 26 6.73 9.71 10.90
N GLY A 27 7.09 8.52 10.42
CA GLY A 27 6.13 7.44 10.19
C GLY A 27 5.33 7.09 11.46
N ILE A 28 5.99 6.98 12.61
CA ILE A 28 5.33 6.76 13.90
C ILE A 28 4.37 7.92 14.24
N LEU A 29 4.77 9.16 14.01
CA LEU A 29 3.90 10.32 14.25
C LEU A 29 2.66 10.31 13.33
N LEU A 30 2.80 9.89 12.07
CA LEU A 30 1.68 9.75 11.14
C LEU A 30 0.70 8.67 11.59
N VAL A 31 1.20 7.52 12.04
CA VAL A 31 0.35 6.46 12.63
C VAL A 31 -0.44 7.00 13.83
N ARG A 32 0.23 7.71 14.73
CA ARG A 32 -0.40 8.32 15.91
C ARG A 32 -1.44 9.38 15.54
N ALA A 33 -1.14 10.21 14.55
CA ALA A 33 -2.05 11.23 14.05
C ALA A 33 -3.33 10.61 13.47
N ALA A 34 -3.18 9.55 12.64
CA ALA A 34 -4.31 8.80 12.09
C ALA A 34 -5.21 8.23 13.19
N ALA A 35 -4.63 7.57 14.18
CA ALA A 35 -5.36 7.01 15.32
C ALA A 35 -6.07 8.11 16.13
N SER A 36 -5.39 9.22 16.42
CA SER A 36 -5.95 10.34 17.16
C SER A 36 -7.09 11.05 16.42
N ALA A 37 -7.07 11.02 15.08
CA ALA A 37 -8.13 11.55 14.24
C ALA A 37 -9.35 10.62 14.13
N GLY A 38 -9.30 9.42 14.71
CA GLY A 38 -10.38 8.43 14.67
C GLY A 38 -10.46 7.66 13.36
N ALA A 39 -9.37 7.56 12.62
CA ALA A 39 -9.32 6.69 11.44
C ALA A 39 -9.33 5.21 11.83
N ASP A 40 -9.98 4.37 11.01
CA ASP A 40 -10.02 2.92 11.20
C ASP A 40 -8.71 2.26 10.74
N ALA A 41 -8.05 2.85 9.75
CA ALA A 41 -6.77 2.40 9.23
C ALA A 41 -5.84 3.56 8.88
N VAL A 42 -4.54 3.29 8.87
CA VAL A 42 -3.53 4.13 8.23
C VAL A 42 -2.92 3.39 7.05
N LYS A 43 -2.71 4.07 5.91
CA LYS A 43 -2.14 3.47 4.70
C LYS A 43 -0.86 4.18 4.27
N PHE A 44 0.20 3.39 4.06
CA PHE A 44 1.49 3.84 3.58
C PHE A 44 1.82 3.25 2.21
N GLN A 45 2.65 3.93 1.45
CA GLN A 45 3.26 3.40 0.24
C GLN A 45 4.56 2.67 0.59
N ILE A 46 4.63 1.36 0.35
CA ILE A 46 5.86 0.58 0.50
C ILE A 46 6.64 0.69 -0.81
N ILE A 47 7.67 1.52 -0.82
CA ILE A 47 8.42 1.86 -2.01
C ILE A 47 9.68 1.02 -2.14
N PHE A 48 9.84 0.42 -3.31
CA PHE A 48 11.11 0.01 -3.90
C PHE A 48 11.26 0.74 -5.22
N VAL A 49 12.33 1.49 -5.39
CA VAL A 49 12.49 2.35 -6.57
C VAL A 49 12.43 1.57 -7.87
N ASP A 50 12.98 0.34 -7.89
CA ASP A 50 12.99 -0.52 -9.07
C ASP A 50 11.60 -1.05 -9.47
N GLU A 51 10.59 -0.90 -8.62
CA GLU A 51 9.18 -1.22 -8.92
C GLU A 51 8.42 0.00 -9.44
N LEU A 52 8.99 1.20 -9.33
CA LEU A 52 8.34 2.46 -9.65
C LEU A 52 8.95 3.21 -10.82
N ALA A 53 10.27 3.12 -10.97
CA ALA A 53 11.00 3.96 -11.90
C ALA A 53 12.25 3.27 -12.43
N GLU A 54 12.58 3.56 -13.70
CA GLU A 54 13.85 3.13 -14.29
C GLU A 54 15.02 4.04 -13.86
N PRO A 55 16.25 3.51 -13.86
CA PRO A 55 17.45 4.33 -13.70
C PRO A 55 17.49 5.44 -14.76
N GLY A 56 17.59 6.69 -14.32
CA GLY A 56 17.54 7.87 -15.20
C GLY A 56 16.25 8.69 -15.08
N TYR A 57 15.21 8.17 -14.43
CA TYR A 57 14.06 8.98 -14.06
C TYR A 57 14.46 10.10 -13.09
N GLU A 58 13.98 11.30 -13.31
CA GLU A 58 14.41 12.49 -12.55
C GLU A 58 14.24 12.35 -11.02
N HIS A 59 13.23 11.59 -10.58
CA HIS A 59 12.96 11.36 -9.16
C HIS A 59 13.46 10.00 -8.63
N TYR A 60 14.26 9.25 -9.42
CA TYR A 60 14.78 7.95 -9.02
C TYR A 60 15.49 7.98 -7.66
N VAL A 61 16.38 8.97 -7.47
CA VAL A 61 17.13 9.13 -6.21
C VAL A 61 16.20 9.48 -5.05
N LEU A 62 15.13 10.24 -5.29
CA LEU A 62 14.12 10.54 -4.28
C LEU A 62 13.43 9.25 -3.82
N PHE A 63 12.92 8.44 -4.76
CA PHE A 63 12.27 7.18 -4.42
C PHE A 63 13.21 6.19 -3.76
N LYS A 64 14.48 6.14 -4.19
CA LYS A 64 15.49 5.29 -3.53
C LYS A 64 15.70 5.65 -2.06
N ASN A 65 15.62 6.93 -1.73
CA ASN A 65 15.74 7.41 -0.35
C ASN A 65 14.50 7.16 0.50
N LEU A 66 13.38 6.74 -0.10
CA LEU A 66 12.15 6.36 0.60
C LEU A 66 12.09 4.88 0.98
N GLU A 67 13.02 4.08 0.49
CA GLU A 67 13.07 2.67 0.83
C GLU A 67 13.35 2.47 2.33
N MET A 68 12.51 1.67 2.96
CA MET A 68 12.66 1.29 4.36
C MET A 68 12.85 -0.23 4.47
N SER A 69 13.58 -0.65 5.49
CA SER A 69 13.77 -2.06 5.80
C SER A 69 12.47 -2.70 6.33
N THR A 70 12.34 -4.02 6.19
CA THR A 70 11.25 -4.80 6.79
C THR A 70 11.10 -4.52 8.28
N LYS A 71 12.23 -4.32 8.99
CA LYS A 71 12.22 -4.02 10.43
C LYS A 71 11.58 -2.67 10.74
N GLU A 72 11.85 -1.65 9.96
CA GLU A 72 11.24 -0.32 10.13
C GLU A 72 9.74 -0.37 9.84
N TRP A 73 9.33 -1.03 8.75
CA TRP A 73 7.91 -1.25 8.44
C TRP A 73 7.19 -2.03 9.55
N MET A 74 7.85 -3.03 10.14
CA MET A 74 7.29 -3.80 11.26
C MET A 74 7.07 -2.91 12.49
N ILE A 75 7.97 -1.97 12.78
CA ILE A 75 7.80 -1.02 13.90
C ILE A 75 6.55 -0.15 13.68
N LEU A 76 6.34 0.37 12.46
CA LEU A 76 5.14 1.15 12.14
C LEU A 76 3.85 0.33 12.28
N ARG A 77 3.88 -0.90 11.77
CA ARG A 77 2.74 -1.83 11.88
C ARG A 77 2.42 -2.16 13.35
N GLU A 78 3.43 -2.40 14.18
CA GLU A 78 3.23 -2.66 15.60
C GLU A 78 2.70 -1.41 16.36
N GLU A 79 3.12 -0.21 15.97
CA GLU A 79 2.56 1.02 16.53
C GLU A 79 1.07 1.18 16.17
N ALA A 80 0.67 0.89 14.92
CA ALA A 80 -0.74 0.88 14.52
C ALA A 80 -1.55 -0.13 15.34
N ARG A 81 -1.02 -1.35 15.52
CA ARG A 81 -1.65 -2.39 16.33
C ARG A 81 -1.82 -1.96 17.79
N ARG A 82 -0.79 -1.30 18.37
CA ARG A 82 -0.84 -0.77 19.72
C ARG A 82 -1.95 0.26 19.93
N LEU A 83 -2.24 1.01 18.86
CA LEU A 83 -3.28 2.05 18.85
C LEU A 83 -4.64 1.53 18.34
N SER A 84 -4.75 0.23 18.10
CA SER A 84 -5.99 -0.44 17.66
C SER A 84 -6.56 0.09 16.35
N ILE A 85 -5.69 0.51 15.41
CA ILE A 85 -6.05 0.82 14.02
C ILE A 85 -5.39 -0.17 13.06
N GLU A 86 -6.00 -0.41 11.92
CA GLU A 86 -5.45 -1.27 10.88
C GLU A 86 -4.26 -0.59 10.16
N PHE A 87 -3.34 -1.40 9.65
CA PHE A 87 -2.21 -0.95 8.86
C PHE A 87 -2.33 -1.47 7.44
N HIS A 88 -2.59 -0.59 6.49
CA HIS A 88 -2.72 -0.91 5.08
C HIS A 88 -1.46 -0.51 4.30
N ALA A 89 -1.19 -1.22 3.21
CA ALA A 89 -0.06 -0.96 2.33
C ALA A 89 -0.50 -0.73 0.89
N ASP A 90 0.00 0.33 0.28
CA ASP A 90 -0.01 0.55 -1.17
C ASP A 90 1.26 -0.09 -1.74
N ILE A 91 1.11 -1.03 -2.67
CA ILE A 91 2.19 -1.84 -3.24
C ILE A 91 2.31 -1.60 -4.75
N PHE A 92 3.52 -1.80 -5.27
CA PHE A 92 3.88 -1.49 -6.66
C PHE A 92 4.44 -2.70 -7.41
N GLY A 93 4.84 -3.76 -6.69
CA GLY A 93 5.38 -4.98 -7.26
C GLY A 93 5.58 -6.07 -6.19
N LEU A 94 6.30 -7.12 -6.56
CA LEU A 94 6.46 -8.30 -5.70
C LEU A 94 7.34 -8.05 -4.47
N LYS A 95 8.31 -7.12 -4.53
CA LYS A 95 9.16 -6.79 -3.37
C LYS A 95 8.34 -6.07 -2.29
N SER A 96 7.55 -5.07 -2.67
CA SER A 96 6.65 -4.35 -1.76
C SER A 96 5.56 -5.28 -1.21
N LEU A 97 5.03 -6.21 -2.03
CA LEU A 97 4.11 -7.24 -1.57
C LEU A 97 4.75 -8.19 -0.55
N ASP A 98 6.02 -8.59 -0.73
CA ASP A 98 6.72 -9.45 0.22
C ASP A 98 6.90 -8.75 1.58
N ILE A 99 7.23 -7.47 1.59
CA ILE A 99 7.23 -6.67 2.83
C ILE A 99 5.85 -6.68 3.47
N ALA A 100 4.78 -6.35 2.71
CA ALA A 100 3.41 -6.31 3.21
C ALA A 100 2.99 -7.65 3.85
N LYS A 101 3.36 -8.78 3.22
CA LYS A 101 3.17 -10.13 3.75
C LYS A 101 3.94 -10.35 5.05
N ASN A 102 5.24 -10.02 5.09
CA ASN A 102 6.12 -10.27 6.23
C ASN A 102 5.68 -9.49 7.47
N ILE A 103 5.23 -8.24 7.31
CA ILE A 103 4.71 -7.43 8.42
C ILE A 103 3.23 -7.71 8.74
N ARG A 104 2.56 -8.55 7.96
CA ARG A 104 1.15 -8.94 8.14
C ARG A 104 0.22 -7.73 8.11
N VAL A 105 0.22 -6.99 7.02
CA VAL A 105 -0.72 -5.87 6.83
C VAL A 105 -2.17 -6.32 6.91
N ASP A 106 -3.06 -5.40 7.22
CA ASP A 106 -4.50 -5.67 7.37
C ASP A 106 -5.27 -5.45 6.06
N GLY A 107 -4.74 -4.66 5.14
CA GLY A 107 -5.26 -4.45 3.78
C GLY A 107 -4.16 -4.06 2.80
N ILE A 108 -4.41 -4.27 1.52
CA ILE A 108 -3.46 -4.00 0.44
C ILE A 108 -4.14 -3.12 -0.60
N LYS A 109 -3.40 -2.15 -1.14
CA LYS A 109 -3.81 -1.44 -2.35
C LYS A 109 -2.80 -1.74 -3.46
N ILE A 110 -3.30 -2.12 -4.64
CA ILE A 110 -2.53 -2.22 -5.87
C ILE A 110 -2.62 -0.87 -6.58
N HIS A 111 -1.46 -0.28 -6.85
CA HIS A 111 -1.39 1.02 -7.50
C HIS A 111 -1.78 0.92 -8.98
N SER A 112 -2.31 2.00 -9.58
CA SER A 112 -2.77 1.99 -10.98
C SER A 112 -1.66 1.66 -11.99
N THR A 113 -0.42 2.01 -11.68
CA THR A 113 0.75 1.63 -12.52
C THR A 113 0.99 0.13 -12.61
N SER A 114 0.47 -0.63 -11.65
CA SER A 114 0.62 -2.09 -11.56
C SER A 114 -0.71 -2.82 -11.84
N PHE A 115 -1.70 -2.12 -12.40
CA PHE A 115 -3.03 -2.69 -12.67
C PHE A 115 -2.95 -3.94 -13.57
N PHE A 116 -2.08 -3.93 -14.58
CA PHE A 116 -1.92 -5.03 -15.53
C PHE A 116 -0.91 -6.10 -15.08
N ASP A 117 -0.35 -5.99 -13.87
CA ASP A 117 0.55 -7.00 -13.32
C ASP A 117 -0.25 -8.17 -12.72
N GLU A 118 -0.55 -9.16 -13.58
CA GLU A 118 -1.31 -10.34 -13.17
C GLU A 118 -0.61 -11.15 -12.07
N ASP A 119 0.73 -11.23 -12.09
CA ASP A 119 1.48 -11.98 -11.09
C ASP A 119 1.38 -11.30 -9.72
N LEU A 120 1.50 -9.98 -9.69
CA LEU A 120 1.28 -9.20 -8.47
C LEU A 120 -0.12 -9.44 -7.91
N PHE A 121 -1.15 -9.35 -8.76
CA PHE A 121 -2.54 -9.54 -8.35
C PHE A 121 -2.80 -10.95 -7.82
N LYS A 122 -2.37 -11.99 -8.54
CA LYS A 122 -2.51 -13.39 -8.11
C LYS A 122 -1.82 -13.67 -6.78
N ASN A 123 -0.61 -13.11 -6.59
CA ASN A 123 0.12 -13.24 -5.33
C ASN A 123 -0.56 -12.46 -4.18
N ALA A 124 -1.12 -11.28 -4.45
CA ALA A 124 -1.85 -10.51 -3.46
C ALA A 124 -3.09 -11.25 -2.93
N LEU A 125 -3.83 -11.97 -3.80
CA LEU A 125 -4.98 -12.80 -3.42
C LEU A 125 -4.63 -13.86 -2.36
N HIS A 126 -3.42 -14.43 -2.40
CA HIS A 126 -2.98 -15.43 -1.43
C HIS A 126 -2.87 -14.89 0.01
N LEU A 127 -2.80 -13.58 0.20
CA LEU A 127 -2.77 -12.98 1.53
C LEU A 127 -4.14 -13.00 2.22
N LYS A 128 -5.22 -13.22 1.48
CA LYS A 128 -6.61 -13.27 2.00
C LYS A 128 -6.97 -12.02 2.81
N LYS A 129 -6.53 -10.87 2.36
CA LYS A 129 -6.80 -9.55 2.93
C LYS A 129 -7.67 -8.74 1.98
N PRO A 130 -8.36 -7.67 2.44
CA PRO A 130 -9.00 -6.72 1.54
C PRO A 130 -7.99 -6.16 0.54
N ILE A 131 -8.36 -6.15 -0.74
CA ILE A 131 -7.54 -5.62 -1.83
C ILE A 131 -8.29 -4.45 -2.46
N TYR A 132 -7.67 -3.28 -2.41
CA TYR A 132 -8.10 -2.08 -3.13
C TYR A 132 -7.32 -2.02 -4.43
N ILE A 133 -7.99 -1.77 -5.55
CA ILE A 133 -7.35 -1.66 -6.86
C ILE A 133 -7.61 -0.25 -7.39
N SER A 134 -6.54 0.49 -7.67
CA SER A 134 -6.65 1.82 -8.25
C SER A 134 -6.93 1.70 -9.75
N ILE A 135 -8.04 2.27 -10.18
CA ILE A 135 -8.51 2.23 -11.58
C ILE A 135 -8.34 3.59 -12.29
N GLY A 136 -7.58 4.51 -11.70
CA GLY A 136 -7.30 5.80 -12.33
C GLY A 136 -6.52 5.63 -13.64
N GLY A 137 -7.11 6.10 -14.75
CA GLY A 137 -6.53 5.97 -16.10
C GLY A 137 -6.80 4.63 -16.79
N ILE A 138 -7.60 3.74 -16.20
CA ILE A 138 -8.01 2.47 -16.79
C ILE A 138 -9.31 2.68 -17.57
N GLU A 139 -9.35 2.23 -18.81
CA GLU A 139 -10.55 2.31 -19.66
C GLU A 139 -11.61 1.29 -19.18
N PHE A 140 -12.89 1.60 -19.44
CA PHE A 140 -13.98 0.76 -18.95
C PHE A 140 -13.93 -0.68 -19.49
N ASN A 141 -13.54 -0.86 -20.75
CA ASN A 141 -13.36 -2.17 -21.36
C ASN A 141 -12.21 -2.95 -20.71
N GLU A 142 -11.07 -2.29 -20.43
CA GLU A 142 -9.93 -2.90 -19.73
C GLU A 142 -10.32 -3.39 -18.32
N LEU A 143 -11.10 -2.57 -17.60
CA LEU A 143 -11.63 -2.95 -16.29
C LEU A 143 -12.56 -4.16 -16.40
N THR A 144 -13.45 -4.18 -17.39
CA THR A 144 -14.38 -5.30 -17.62
C THR A 144 -13.62 -6.58 -17.95
N ASP A 145 -12.61 -6.49 -18.81
CA ASP A 145 -11.75 -7.62 -19.17
C ASP A 145 -10.98 -8.13 -17.95
N PHE A 146 -10.46 -7.24 -17.12
CA PHE A 146 -9.77 -7.59 -15.88
C PHE A 146 -10.68 -8.33 -14.92
N ILE A 147 -11.91 -7.85 -14.68
CA ILE A 147 -12.90 -8.49 -13.82
C ILE A 147 -13.22 -9.89 -14.31
N THR A 148 -13.50 -10.03 -15.62
CA THR A 148 -13.89 -11.29 -16.24
C THR A 148 -12.75 -12.30 -16.26
N SER A 149 -11.56 -11.89 -16.73
CA SER A 149 -10.39 -12.77 -16.88
C SER A 149 -9.90 -13.31 -15.53
N ASN A 150 -10.07 -12.55 -14.45
CA ASN A 150 -9.68 -12.96 -13.12
C ASN A 150 -10.83 -13.60 -12.32
N ASN A 151 -12.02 -13.78 -12.89
CA ASN A 151 -13.22 -14.32 -12.23
C ASN A 151 -13.50 -13.63 -10.87
N LEU A 152 -13.41 -12.29 -10.81
CA LEU A 152 -13.48 -11.57 -9.53
C LEU A 152 -14.82 -11.79 -8.81
N GLU A 153 -15.89 -12.07 -9.53
CA GLU A 153 -17.20 -12.38 -8.97
C GLU A 153 -17.23 -13.70 -8.18
N GLU A 154 -16.33 -14.64 -8.53
CA GLU A 154 -16.22 -15.96 -7.89
C GLU A 154 -15.15 -16.01 -6.80
N ILE A 155 -14.28 -15.00 -6.71
CA ILE A 155 -13.20 -14.94 -5.74
C ILE A 155 -13.76 -14.65 -4.35
N ASN A 156 -13.50 -15.55 -3.41
CA ASN A 156 -13.83 -15.33 -2.00
C ASN A 156 -12.80 -14.39 -1.33
N ALA A 157 -12.67 -13.18 -1.87
CA ALA A 157 -11.84 -12.11 -1.35
C ALA A 157 -12.59 -10.77 -1.42
N LYS A 158 -12.36 -9.88 -0.48
CA LYS A 158 -12.91 -8.52 -0.51
C LYS A 158 -12.06 -7.68 -1.46
N ILE A 159 -12.56 -7.47 -2.68
CA ILE A 159 -11.94 -6.61 -3.70
C ILE A 159 -12.76 -5.32 -3.81
N ILE A 160 -12.06 -4.18 -3.85
CA ILE A 160 -12.64 -2.83 -3.90
C ILE A 160 -11.95 -2.08 -5.05
N LEU A 161 -12.73 -1.61 -6.00
CA LEU A 161 -12.25 -0.86 -7.18
C LEU A 161 -12.38 0.64 -6.96
#